data_c3a3c58755200da14f57082d527b8afd
#
_entry.id   c3a3c58755200da14f57082d527b8afd
#
_cell.length_a   1.000
_cell.length_b   1.000
_cell.length_c   1.000
_cell.angle_alpha   90.00
_cell.angle_beta   90.00
_cell.angle_gamma   90.00
#
_symmetry.space_group_name_H-M   'P 1'
#
loop_
_entity.id
_entity.type
_entity.pdbx_description
1 polymer ?
#
loop_
_entity_poly.entity_id
_entity_poly.type
_entity_poly.pdbx_seq_one_letter_code
_entity_poly.pdbx_strand_id
1 'polypeptide(L)'
;MTRIPQNRTRVEPRPSFLPWMLAIAVAALALAIVTGQANAAGSGSGGSDDSSSSYSSTAMSKSMRKAAALINTEDYTGALSYLETEIAADPDNADAWNLTGFASRKLGDYTRSEAAYDRALAINPKHKGALEYKGELYLTLGNLEGAEQMLARLSKSCYFNCAEKKQLTAAIEAYKQAN
;
A
#
# COMPACT_ATOMS: atom_id res chain seq x y z
N MET A 1 -36.43 52.13 29.30
CA MET A 1 -36.46 50.76 29.87
C MET A 1 -36.68 49.80 28.72
N THR A 2 -35.60 49.30 28.15
CA THR A 2 -35.64 48.46 26.96
C THR A 2 -35.25 47.02 27.35
N ARG A 3 -36.20 46.08 27.20
CA ARG A 3 -36.01 44.68 27.53
C ARG A 3 -35.21 43.96 26.42
N ILE A 4 -34.14 43.35 26.82
CA ILE A 4 -33.33 42.48 25.96
C ILE A 4 -33.95 41.07 25.92
N PRO A 5 -34.25 40.46 24.78
CA PRO A 5 -34.74 39.08 24.73
C PRO A 5 -33.59 38.11 24.96
N GLN A 6 -33.73 37.24 25.96
CA GLN A 6 -32.86 36.10 26.24
C GLN A 6 -33.13 34.98 25.25
N ASN A 7 -32.23 34.81 24.28
CA ASN A 7 -32.28 33.68 23.35
C ASN A 7 -31.61 32.47 24.02
N ARG A 8 -32.40 31.55 24.58
CA ARG A 8 -31.95 30.28 25.09
C ARG A 8 -31.79 29.31 23.90
N THR A 9 -30.58 29.13 23.46
CA THR A 9 -30.23 28.00 22.55
C THR A 9 -30.37 26.71 23.34
N ARG A 10 -31.37 25.91 22.95
CA ARG A 10 -31.60 24.57 23.44
C ARG A 10 -30.48 23.66 22.88
N VAL A 11 -29.59 23.17 23.75
CA VAL A 11 -28.60 22.16 23.40
C VAL A 11 -29.31 20.79 23.36
N GLU A 12 -29.46 20.26 22.16
CA GLU A 12 -29.96 18.89 21.96
C GLU A 12 -28.89 17.87 22.35
N PRO A 13 -29.22 16.82 23.12
CA PRO A 13 -28.25 15.79 23.47
C PRO A 13 -27.97 14.89 22.25
N ARG A 14 -26.70 14.69 21.97
CA ARG A 14 -26.22 13.75 20.93
C ARG A 14 -26.60 12.32 21.31
N PRO A 15 -27.07 11.49 20.38
CA PRO A 15 -27.32 10.08 20.65
C PRO A 15 -25.99 9.34 20.88
N SER A 16 -25.89 8.68 22.01
CA SER A 16 -24.81 7.76 22.35
C SER A 16 -24.97 6.49 21.51
N PHE A 17 -24.04 6.24 20.60
CA PHE A 17 -23.94 4.96 19.94
C PHE A 17 -23.40 3.92 20.92
N LEU A 18 -24.27 3.03 21.38
CA LEU A 18 -23.88 1.81 22.11
C LEU A 18 -23.15 0.87 21.14
N PRO A 19 -22.04 0.24 21.55
CA PRO A 19 -21.42 -0.79 20.76
C PRO A 19 -22.24 -2.08 20.85
N TRP A 20 -22.65 -2.59 19.71
CA TRP A 20 -23.22 -3.94 19.58
C TRP A 20 -22.10 -4.97 19.74
N MET A 21 -21.87 -5.38 20.97
CA MET A 21 -21.19 -6.63 21.25
C MET A 21 -22.23 -7.76 21.15
N LEU A 22 -22.19 -8.53 20.09
CA LEU A 22 -22.88 -9.83 20.04
C LEU A 22 -21.82 -10.93 19.95
N ALA A 23 -21.78 -11.66 21.04
CA ALA A 23 -21.05 -12.89 21.24
C ALA A 23 -21.37 -13.90 20.13
N ILE A 24 -20.34 -14.49 19.53
CA ILE A 24 -20.47 -15.73 18.78
C ILE A 24 -19.74 -16.82 19.55
N ALA A 25 -20.54 -17.80 19.91
CA ALA A 25 -20.22 -18.93 20.75
C ALA A 25 -19.12 -19.83 20.16
N VAL A 26 -18.26 -20.27 21.04
CA VAL A 26 -17.33 -21.38 20.91
C VAL A 26 -18.09 -22.70 20.66
N ALA A 27 -17.82 -23.33 19.51
CA ALA A 27 -18.09 -24.74 19.33
C ALA A 27 -16.77 -25.46 19.14
N ALA A 28 -16.27 -26.03 20.23
CA ALA A 28 -15.21 -27.01 20.21
C ALA A 28 -15.75 -28.33 19.65
N LEU A 29 -15.09 -28.87 18.64
CA LEU A 29 -15.20 -30.33 18.38
C LEU A 29 -13.79 -30.88 18.17
N ALA A 30 -13.47 -31.81 19.03
CA ALA A 30 -12.20 -32.50 19.10
C ALA A 30 -12.18 -33.76 18.20
N LEU A 31 -10.97 -34.25 17.96
CA LEU A 31 -10.51 -35.58 17.56
C LEU A 31 -10.53 -35.92 16.05
N ALA A 32 -9.32 -36.03 15.50
CA ALA A 32 -8.78 -37.37 15.16
C ALA A 32 -7.28 -37.23 14.83
N ILE A 33 -6.49 -37.93 15.61
CA ILE A 33 -5.06 -38.23 15.37
C ILE A 33 -5.01 -39.28 14.27
N VAL A 34 -4.35 -38.99 13.16
CA VAL A 34 -3.82 -40.00 12.26
C VAL A 34 -2.37 -39.67 11.95
N THR A 35 -1.51 -40.51 12.52
CA THR A 35 -0.08 -40.61 12.18
C THR A 35 0.08 -41.19 10.78
N GLY A 36 0.82 -40.51 9.94
CA GLY A 36 1.22 -41.04 8.63
C GLY A 36 2.42 -40.25 8.11
N GLN A 37 3.61 -40.84 8.32
CA GLN A 37 4.83 -40.37 7.66
C GLN A 37 4.80 -40.83 6.20
N ALA A 38 5.06 -39.93 5.26
CA ALA A 38 5.62 -40.28 3.97
C ALA A 38 6.33 -39.06 3.38
N ASN A 39 7.63 -39.25 3.19
CA ASN A 39 8.47 -38.39 2.35
C ASN A 39 7.97 -38.45 0.91
N ALA A 40 7.74 -37.30 0.30
CA ALA A 40 7.80 -37.17 -1.15
C ALA A 40 8.23 -35.76 -1.51
N ALA A 41 9.40 -35.62 -2.10
CA ALA A 41 9.80 -34.47 -2.87
C ALA A 41 8.81 -34.28 -4.03
N GLY A 42 8.17 -33.12 -4.08
CA GLY A 42 7.25 -32.74 -5.13
C GLY A 42 7.31 -31.23 -5.31
N SER A 43 8.05 -30.77 -6.33
CA SER A 43 7.98 -29.41 -6.82
C SER A 43 6.57 -29.20 -7.35
N GLY A 44 5.78 -28.38 -6.63
CA GLY A 44 4.46 -27.94 -7.02
C GLY A 44 4.44 -26.42 -7.08
N SER A 45 4.60 -25.90 -8.30
CA SER A 45 4.31 -24.52 -8.67
C SER A 45 2.81 -24.29 -8.44
N GLY A 46 2.46 -23.61 -7.35
CA GLY A 46 1.13 -23.08 -7.09
C GLY A 46 1.19 -21.57 -7.21
N GLY A 47 0.71 -21.05 -8.34
CA GLY A 47 0.57 -19.61 -8.56
C GLY A 47 -0.48 -19.04 -7.62
N SER A 48 -0.08 -18.12 -6.77
CA SER A 48 -0.92 -17.11 -6.18
C SER A 48 -0.56 -15.81 -6.88
N ASP A 49 -1.53 -15.25 -7.60
CA ASP A 49 -1.44 -13.94 -8.23
C ASP A 49 -1.41 -12.87 -7.14
N ASP A 50 -0.26 -12.69 -6.54
CA ASP A 50 0.03 -11.61 -5.62
C ASP A 50 0.82 -10.57 -6.41
N SER A 51 0.20 -9.39 -6.59
CA SER A 51 0.75 -8.23 -7.30
C SER A 51 1.91 -7.58 -6.55
N SER A 52 2.84 -8.37 -6.06
CA SER A 52 4.13 -7.90 -5.60
C SER A 52 5.06 -7.87 -6.82
N SER A 53 5.55 -6.69 -7.20
CA SER A 53 6.62 -6.57 -8.18
C SER A 53 7.72 -7.55 -7.78
N SER A 54 7.94 -8.60 -8.64
CA SER A 54 8.85 -9.69 -8.33
C SER A 54 10.29 -9.18 -8.38
N TYR A 55 10.76 -8.69 -7.25
CA TYR A 55 12.18 -8.47 -7.02
C TYR A 55 12.86 -9.85 -6.98
N SER A 56 13.78 -10.11 -7.90
CA SER A 56 14.54 -11.35 -7.90
C SER A 56 15.26 -11.52 -6.56
N SER A 57 14.81 -12.44 -5.75
CA SER A 57 15.26 -12.62 -4.36
C SER A 57 16.76 -12.93 -4.21
N THR A 58 17.43 -13.31 -5.31
CA THR A 58 18.86 -13.67 -5.31
C THR A 58 19.78 -12.46 -5.38
N ALA A 59 19.30 -11.30 -5.87
CA ALA A 59 20.10 -10.08 -6.04
C ALA A 59 19.77 -9.00 -4.99
N MET A 60 18.72 -9.16 -4.20
CA MET A 60 18.33 -8.16 -3.19
C MET A 60 19.28 -8.17 -1.99
N SER A 61 19.62 -6.96 -1.48
CA SER A 61 20.36 -6.79 -0.23
C SER A 61 19.57 -7.37 0.97
N LYS A 62 20.29 -7.59 2.08
CA LYS A 62 19.64 -8.03 3.33
C LYS A 62 18.63 -7.00 3.83
N SER A 63 18.95 -5.71 3.70
CA SER A 63 18.06 -4.61 4.10
C SER A 63 16.79 -4.60 3.28
N MET A 64 16.86 -4.71 1.96
CA MET A 64 15.71 -4.79 1.08
C MET A 64 14.80 -5.98 1.38
N ARG A 65 15.38 -7.17 1.60
CA ARG A 65 14.57 -8.36 1.98
C ARG A 65 13.83 -8.15 3.30
N LYS A 66 14.48 -7.51 4.29
CA LYS A 66 13.84 -7.21 5.58
C LYS A 66 12.73 -6.17 5.42
N ALA A 67 12.99 -5.10 4.67
CA ALA A 67 11.99 -4.08 4.38
C ALA A 67 10.76 -4.68 3.68
N ALA A 68 10.96 -5.50 2.64
CA ALA A 68 9.87 -6.18 1.94
C ALA A 68 9.06 -7.11 2.87
N ALA A 69 9.72 -7.86 3.75
CA ALA A 69 9.04 -8.71 4.71
C ALA A 69 8.18 -7.90 5.71
N LEU A 70 8.68 -6.75 6.18
CA LEU A 70 7.95 -5.86 7.08
C LEU A 70 6.77 -5.17 6.37
N ILE A 71 6.92 -4.81 5.10
CA ILE A 71 5.82 -4.29 4.28
C ILE A 71 4.70 -5.33 4.15
N ASN A 72 5.03 -6.60 3.92
CA ASN A 72 4.05 -7.68 3.82
C ASN A 72 3.30 -7.94 5.14
N THR A 73 3.88 -7.57 6.27
CA THR A 73 3.23 -7.63 7.59
C THR A 73 2.68 -6.26 8.05
N GLU A 74 2.64 -5.29 7.16
CA GLU A 74 2.15 -3.92 7.38
C GLU A 74 2.94 -3.12 8.45
N ASP A 75 4.12 -3.58 8.85
CA ASP A 75 5.04 -2.81 9.68
C ASP A 75 5.84 -1.80 8.82
N TYR A 76 5.14 -0.77 8.38
CA TYR A 76 5.72 0.26 7.51
C TYR A 76 6.79 1.09 8.23
N THR A 77 6.66 1.30 9.53
CA THR A 77 7.68 2.02 10.32
C THR A 77 8.98 1.23 10.40
N GLY A 78 8.87 -0.06 10.71
CA GLY A 78 10.02 -0.96 10.71
C GLY A 78 10.67 -1.06 9.32
N ALA A 79 9.85 -1.15 8.27
CA ALA A 79 10.34 -1.18 6.89
C ALA A 79 11.17 0.06 6.53
N LEU A 80 10.71 1.26 6.90
CA LEU A 80 11.42 2.51 6.63
C LEU A 80 12.84 2.52 7.22
N SER A 81 13.05 1.97 8.41
CA SER A 81 14.39 1.90 9.03
C SER A 81 15.39 1.07 8.19
N TYR A 82 14.93 -0.03 7.61
CA TYR A 82 15.76 -0.85 6.71
C TYR A 82 15.95 -0.20 5.34
N LEU A 83 14.94 0.51 4.83
CA LEU A 83 15.05 1.26 3.57
C LEU A 83 16.02 2.43 3.70
N GLU A 84 16.02 3.13 4.84
CA GLU A 84 17.02 4.17 5.13
C GLU A 84 18.45 3.61 5.15
N THR A 85 18.63 2.41 5.73
CA THR A 85 19.93 1.72 5.72
C THR A 85 20.34 1.36 4.28
N GLU A 86 19.41 0.91 3.46
CA GLU A 86 19.66 0.58 2.05
C GLU A 86 20.04 1.81 1.25
N ILE A 87 19.25 2.88 1.37
CA ILE A 87 19.50 4.15 0.67
C ILE A 87 20.82 4.80 1.08
N ALA A 88 21.22 4.65 2.36
CA ALA A 88 22.52 5.11 2.81
C ALA A 88 23.68 4.32 2.18
N ALA A 89 23.49 3.03 1.92
CA ALA A 89 24.47 2.17 1.26
C ALA A 89 24.47 2.33 -0.27
N ASP A 90 23.29 2.48 -0.87
CA ASP A 90 23.09 2.66 -2.31
C ASP A 90 22.01 3.75 -2.56
N PRO A 91 22.42 5.02 -2.67
CA PRO A 91 21.53 6.15 -2.90
C PRO A 91 20.81 6.13 -4.27
N ASP A 92 21.28 5.32 -5.20
CA ASP A 92 20.72 5.17 -6.54
C ASP A 92 19.87 3.88 -6.70
N ASN A 93 19.53 3.23 -5.59
CA ASN A 93 18.58 2.13 -5.57
C ASN A 93 17.14 2.65 -5.74
N ALA A 94 16.64 2.65 -6.98
CA ALA A 94 15.29 3.11 -7.31
C ALA A 94 14.19 2.29 -6.59
N ASP A 95 14.42 0.99 -6.36
CA ASP A 95 13.48 0.12 -5.68
C ASP A 95 13.36 0.48 -4.20
N ALA A 96 14.48 0.83 -3.54
CA ALA A 96 14.46 1.29 -2.14
C ALA A 96 13.68 2.60 -1.99
N TRP A 97 13.87 3.53 -2.91
CA TRP A 97 13.10 4.78 -2.95
C TRP A 97 11.62 4.53 -3.23
N ASN A 98 11.28 3.62 -4.15
CA ASN A 98 9.91 3.24 -4.42
C ASN A 98 9.22 2.65 -3.18
N LEU A 99 9.87 1.71 -2.48
CA LEU A 99 9.32 1.12 -1.25
C LEU A 99 9.23 2.14 -0.11
N THR A 100 10.15 3.10 -0.04
CA THR A 100 10.07 4.23 0.92
C THR A 100 8.82 5.06 0.65
N GLY A 101 8.55 5.38 -0.61
CA GLY A 101 7.33 6.08 -1.02
C GLY A 101 6.06 5.31 -0.64
N PHE A 102 6.04 4.01 -0.88
CA PHE A 102 4.93 3.13 -0.53
C PHE A 102 4.68 3.11 0.99
N ALA A 103 5.69 2.82 1.79
CA ALA A 103 5.58 2.76 3.24
C ALA A 103 5.15 4.11 3.84
N SER A 104 5.72 5.22 3.34
CA SER A 104 5.35 6.58 3.78
C SER A 104 3.88 6.90 3.45
N ARG A 105 3.39 6.51 2.25
CA ARG A 105 1.98 6.68 1.86
C ARG A 105 1.05 5.89 2.80
N LYS A 106 1.40 4.67 3.14
CA LYS A 106 0.61 3.84 4.06
C LYS A 106 0.55 4.42 5.48
N LEU A 107 1.58 5.16 5.89
CA LEU A 107 1.62 5.89 7.16
C LEU A 107 0.94 7.27 7.10
N GLY A 108 0.48 7.71 5.92
CA GLY A 108 -0.14 9.03 5.72
C GLY A 108 0.88 10.17 5.55
N ASP A 109 2.17 9.88 5.50
CA ASP A 109 3.19 10.89 5.20
C ASP A 109 3.32 11.07 3.68
N TYR A 110 2.36 11.79 3.12
CA TYR A 110 2.24 11.98 1.67
C TYR A 110 3.38 12.85 1.12
N THR A 111 3.90 13.78 1.89
CA THR A 111 5.03 14.63 1.49
C THR A 111 6.29 13.79 1.29
N ARG A 112 6.63 12.94 2.26
CA ARG A 112 7.76 12.02 2.15
C ARG A 112 7.55 11.00 1.03
N SER A 113 6.32 10.51 0.88
CA SER A 113 5.94 9.57 -0.17
C SER A 113 6.20 10.15 -1.55
N GLU A 114 5.73 11.37 -1.82
CA GLU A 114 5.91 12.03 -3.11
C GLU A 114 7.40 12.23 -3.42
N ALA A 115 8.16 12.77 -2.47
CA ALA A 115 9.60 12.99 -2.63
C ALA A 115 10.36 11.68 -2.93
N ALA A 116 9.97 10.58 -2.27
CA ALA A 116 10.60 9.27 -2.49
C ALA A 116 10.28 8.71 -3.89
N TYR A 117 9.03 8.80 -4.35
CA TYR A 117 8.69 8.41 -5.73
C TYR A 117 9.38 9.28 -6.78
N ASP A 118 9.52 10.58 -6.51
CA ASP A 118 10.27 11.48 -7.40
C ASP A 118 11.72 11.05 -7.52
N ARG A 119 12.35 10.68 -6.41
CA ARG A 119 13.72 10.17 -6.43
C ARG A 119 13.81 8.85 -7.19
N ALA A 120 12.90 7.90 -6.95
CA ALA A 120 12.84 6.64 -7.71
C ALA A 120 12.73 6.89 -9.22
N LEU A 121 11.86 7.83 -9.62
CA LEU A 121 11.63 8.17 -11.02
C LEU A 121 12.73 9.04 -11.65
N ALA A 122 13.51 9.75 -10.84
CA ALA A 122 14.72 10.44 -11.30
C ALA A 122 15.83 9.43 -11.61
N ILE A 123 15.98 8.37 -10.81
CA ILE A 123 16.96 7.30 -11.02
C ILE A 123 16.51 6.40 -12.20
N ASN A 124 15.26 5.95 -12.17
CA ASN A 124 14.67 5.11 -13.20
C ASN A 124 13.33 5.70 -13.70
N PRO A 125 13.33 6.50 -14.77
CA PRO A 125 12.12 7.14 -15.30
C PRO A 125 11.03 6.16 -15.77
N LYS A 126 11.37 4.88 -15.95
CA LYS A 126 10.47 3.80 -16.37
C LYS A 126 10.13 2.83 -15.24
N HIS A 127 10.43 3.16 -13.99
CA HIS A 127 10.15 2.33 -12.84
C HIS A 127 8.64 2.13 -12.68
N LYS A 128 8.14 0.95 -13.04
CA LYS A 128 6.70 0.69 -13.14
C LYS A 128 5.97 0.86 -11.81
N GLY A 129 6.50 0.27 -10.72
CA GLY A 129 5.90 0.41 -9.39
C GLY A 129 5.86 1.87 -8.91
N ALA A 130 6.91 2.66 -9.16
CA ALA A 130 6.91 4.07 -8.76
C ALA A 130 5.91 4.90 -9.57
N LEU A 131 5.72 4.60 -10.86
CA LEU A 131 4.70 5.24 -11.68
C LEU A 131 3.29 4.89 -11.21
N GLU A 132 3.04 3.61 -10.90
CA GLU A 132 1.76 3.14 -10.37
C GLU A 132 1.45 3.79 -9.03
N TYR A 133 2.33 3.62 -8.04
CA TYR A 133 2.10 4.08 -6.67
C TYR A 133 2.06 5.60 -6.53
N LYS A 134 2.82 6.33 -7.35
CA LYS A 134 2.69 7.79 -7.43
C LYS A 134 1.35 8.19 -8.03
N GLY A 135 0.85 7.46 -9.02
CA GLY A 135 -0.50 7.66 -9.56
C GLY A 135 -1.57 7.47 -8.49
N GLU A 136 -1.47 6.41 -7.68
CA GLU A 136 -2.38 6.18 -6.55
C GLU A 136 -2.26 7.26 -5.45
N LEU A 137 -1.04 7.74 -5.18
CA LEU A 137 -0.83 8.88 -4.27
C LEU A 137 -1.58 10.11 -4.77
N TYR A 138 -1.50 10.42 -6.06
CA TYR A 138 -2.21 11.54 -6.65
C TYR A 138 -3.74 11.40 -6.52
N LEU A 139 -4.31 10.22 -6.69
CA LEU A 139 -5.73 9.98 -6.42
C LEU A 139 -6.08 10.23 -4.95
N THR A 140 -5.23 9.79 -4.02
CA THR A 140 -5.40 10.03 -2.58
C THR A 140 -5.42 11.54 -2.26
N LEU A 141 -4.64 12.33 -3.00
CA LEU A 141 -4.56 13.78 -2.88
C LEU A 141 -5.61 14.55 -3.71
N GLY A 142 -6.52 13.86 -4.39
CA GLY A 142 -7.53 14.48 -5.25
C GLY A 142 -7.02 14.98 -6.60
N ASN A 143 -5.80 14.63 -6.97
CA ASN A 143 -5.17 15.07 -8.22
C ASN A 143 -5.33 14.00 -9.33
N LEU A 144 -6.52 13.96 -9.92
CA LEU A 144 -6.83 13.04 -11.01
C LEU A 144 -5.91 13.25 -12.22
N GLU A 145 -5.61 14.49 -12.57
CA GLU A 145 -4.73 14.81 -13.70
C GLU A 145 -3.33 14.23 -13.53
N GLY A 146 -2.75 14.38 -12.32
CA GLY A 146 -1.47 13.77 -11.98
C GLY A 146 -1.47 12.26 -12.11
N ALA A 147 -2.55 11.59 -11.66
CA ALA A 147 -2.70 10.14 -11.79
C ALA A 147 -2.76 9.70 -13.26
N GLU A 148 -3.50 10.42 -14.10
CA GLU A 148 -3.59 10.14 -15.54
C GLU A 148 -2.25 10.36 -16.25
N GLN A 149 -1.46 11.35 -15.84
CA GLN A 149 -0.10 11.55 -16.34
C GLN A 149 0.82 10.37 -16.01
N MET A 150 0.72 9.83 -14.78
CA MET A 150 1.49 8.63 -14.39
C MET A 150 1.05 7.42 -15.20
N LEU A 151 -0.24 7.22 -15.43
CA LEU A 151 -0.77 6.16 -16.29
C LEU A 151 -0.26 6.28 -17.74
N ALA A 152 -0.22 7.49 -18.28
CA ALA A 152 0.29 7.74 -19.62
C ALA A 152 1.79 7.37 -19.75
N ARG A 153 2.61 7.74 -18.74
CA ARG A 153 4.02 7.34 -18.67
C ARG A 153 4.17 5.82 -18.53
N LEU A 154 3.39 5.21 -17.65
CA LEU A 154 3.38 3.77 -17.41
C LEU A 154 3.00 3.02 -18.70
N SER A 155 2.02 3.51 -19.45
CA SER A 155 1.60 2.92 -20.72
C SER A 155 2.71 2.87 -21.77
N LYS A 156 3.60 3.85 -21.79
CA LYS A 156 4.78 3.86 -22.68
C LYS A 156 5.86 2.86 -22.25
N SER A 157 5.86 2.45 -20.99
CA SER A 157 6.83 1.50 -20.42
C SER A 157 6.30 0.05 -20.39
N CYS A 158 5.02 -0.15 -20.69
CA CYS A 158 4.31 -1.43 -20.62
C CYS A 158 3.93 -1.92 -22.01
N TYR A 159 4.64 -2.90 -22.54
CA TYR A 159 4.36 -3.46 -23.87
C TYR A 159 3.26 -4.53 -23.87
N PHE A 160 3.22 -5.40 -22.85
CA PHE A 160 2.22 -6.48 -22.70
C PHE A 160 1.84 -6.67 -21.24
N ASN A 161 0.57 -6.93 -20.97
CA ASN A 161 -0.06 -7.42 -19.73
C ASN A 161 0.60 -6.95 -18.41
N CYS A 162 0.79 -5.64 -18.30
CA CYS A 162 1.45 -4.99 -17.18
C CYS A 162 0.46 -4.88 -16.01
N ALA A 163 0.75 -5.52 -14.90
CA ALA A 163 -0.10 -5.52 -13.72
C ALA A 163 -0.28 -4.09 -13.17
N GLU A 164 0.80 -3.35 -13.06
CA GLU A 164 0.84 -1.99 -12.56
C GLU A 164 -0.05 -1.04 -13.38
N LYS A 165 -0.06 -1.22 -14.71
CA LYS A 165 -0.94 -0.43 -15.59
C LYS A 165 -2.41 -0.77 -15.35
N LYS A 166 -2.75 -2.05 -15.19
CA LYS A 166 -4.12 -2.47 -14.91
C LYS A 166 -4.60 -1.93 -13.56
N GLN A 167 -3.77 -2.01 -12.54
CA GLN A 167 -4.08 -1.54 -11.19
C GLN A 167 -4.33 -0.04 -11.18
N LEU A 168 -3.43 0.76 -11.76
CA LEU A 168 -3.62 2.22 -11.82
C LEU A 168 -4.82 2.61 -12.69
N THR A 169 -5.08 1.90 -13.80
CA THR A 169 -6.28 2.16 -14.61
C THR A 169 -7.53 1.92 -13.77
N ALA A 170 -7.62 0.78 -13.08
CA ALA A 170 -8.77 0.46 -12.24
C ALA A 170 -8.96 1.47 -11.09
N ALA A 171 -7.86 1.92 -10.47
CA ALA A 171 -7.91 2.93 -9.42
C ALA A 171 -8.45 4.28 -9.95
N ILE A 172 -8.02 4.72 -11.13
CA ILE A 172 -8.51 5.95 -11.77
C ILE A 172 -10.00 5.83 -12.11
N GLU A 173 -10.44 4.69 -12.66
CA GLU A 173 -11.84 4.45 -12.98
C GLU A 173 -12.71 4.45 -11.72
N ALA A 174 -12.28 3.78 -10.65
CA ALA A 174 -12.98 3.79 -9.38
C ALA A 174 -13.08 5.21 -8.79
N TYR A 175 -12.01 5.98 -8.87
CA TYR A 175 -12.00 7.37 -8.42
C TYR A 175 -13.02 8.23 -9.19
N LYS A 176 -13.09 8.10 -10.53
CA LYS A 176 -14.05 8.83 -11.38
C LYS A 176 -15.51 8.45 -11.12
N GLN A 177 -15.76 7.22 -10.66
CA GLN A 177 -17.13 6.78 -10.32
C GLN A 177 -17.59 7.28 -8.95
N ALA A 178 -16.64 7.56 -8.06
CA ALA A 178 -16.92 8.01 -6.70
C ALA A 178 -17.04 9.53 -6.54
N ASN A 179 -16.60 10.31 -7.53
CA ASN A 179 -16.59 11.78 -7.55
C ASN A 179 -17.25 12.35 -8.81
#